data_122c2a7a21ce1b608020f43fc1a66bb3
#
_entry.id   122c2a7a21ce1b608020f43fc1a66bb3
#
_cell.length_a   1.000
_cell.length_b   1.000
_cell.length_c   1.000
_cell.angle_alpha   90.00
_cell.angle_beta   90.00
_cell.angle_gamma   90.00
#
_symmetry.space_group_name_H-M   'P 1'
#
loop_
_entity.id
_entity.type
_entity.pdbx_description
1 polymer ?
#
loop_
_entity_poly.entity_id
_entity_poly.type
_entity_poly.pdbx_seq_one_letter_code
_entity_poly.pdbx_strand_id
1 'polypeptide(L)'
;MRLIKLLIKILIINLILILNSSANSFKKLSIPSNLEFKLNNYEYNQYLRRGMRAFADSEIDGKKNIKKKYKKWNEAQIILKDKTIKAKVRIMGDWKDHLRLPMTSLKVKIENDSFFGVTRFNLFLPHTRNNENEVFWSLLLSYLDYPTLYTRMIEVNFNGNRYRAIFQEDATKEFLERNNLTETVILK
;
A
#
# COMPACT_ATOMS: atom_id res chain seq x y z
N MET A 1 -54.66 6.21 4.53
CA MET A 1 -53.80 6.34 3.34
C MET A 1 -52.75 7.45 3.44
N ARG A 2 -53.06 8.69 3.87
CA ARG A 2 -52.08 9.79 4.03
C ARG A 2 -51.00 9.50 5.08
N LEU A 3 -51.33 8.91 6.23
CA LEU A 3 -50.39 8.60 7.31
C LEU A 3 -49.29 7.58 6.88
N ILE A 4 -49.70 6.54 6.15
CA ILE A 4 -48.79 5.50 5.64
C ILE A 4 -47.77 6.11 4.64
N LYS A 5 -48.25 7.02 3.75
CA LYS A 5 -47.38 7.72 2.81
C LYS A 5 -46.35 8.63 3.53
N LEU A 6 -46.74 9.26 4.63
CA LEU A 6 -45.87 10.08 5.45
C LEU A 6 -44.81 9.23 6.15
N LEU A 7 -45.17 8.10 6.75
CA LEU A 7 -44.28 7.17 7.41
C LEU A 7 -43.24 6.60 6.43
N ILE A 8 -43.65 6.23 5.21
CA ILE A 8 -42.71 5.76 4.16
C ILE A 8 -41.71 6.86 3.76
N LYS A 9 -42.17 8.12 3.61
CA LYS A 9 -41.26 9.25 3.31
C LYS A 9 -40.24 9.46 4.41
N ILE A 10 -40.66 9.43 5.68
CA ILE A 10 -39.76 9.57 6.83
C ILE A 10 -38.74 8.44 6.87
N LEU A 11 -39.17 7.19 6.60
CA LEU A 11 -38.28 6.04 6.55
C LEU A 11 -37.22 6.17 5.43
N ILE A 12 -37.63 6.62 4.24
CA ILE A 12 -36.73 6.84 3.10
C ILE A 12 -35.74 7.96 3.42
N ILE A 13 -36.17 9.07 4.02
CA ILE A 13 -35.30 10.19 4.41
C ILE A 13 -34.28 9.71 5.44
N ASN A 14 -34.70 8.97 6.47
CA ASN A 14 -33.77 8.41 7.45
C ASN A 14 -32.77 7.42 6.82
N LEU A 15 -33.22 6.57 5.89
CA LEU A 15 -32.34 5.66 5.16
C LEU A 15 -31.31 6.42 4.32
N ILE A 16 -31.71 7.49 3.63
CA ILE A 16 -30.80 8.37 2.86
C ILE A 16 -29.81 9.08 3.79
N LEU A 17 -30.24 9.55 4.97
CA LEU A 17 -29.37 10.18 5.95
C LEU A 17 -28.35 9.19 6.53
N ILE A 18 -28.76 7.96 6.82
CA ILE A 18 -27.86 6.89 7.27
C ILE A 18 -26.83 6.55 6.18
N LEU A 19 -27.27 6.39 4.93
CA LEU A 19 -26.39 6.11 3.80
C LEU A 19 -25.38 7.25 3.54
N ASN A 20 -25.82 8.50 3.68
CA ASN A 20 -24.92 9.66 3.54
C ASN A 20 -23.96 9.82 4.74
N SER A 21 -24.39 9.47 5.96
CA SER A 21 -23.54 9.48 7.15
C SER A 21 -22.41 8.44 7.05
N SER A 22 -22.71 7.25 6.55
CA SER A 22 -21.69 6.20 6.33
C SER A 22 -20.71 6.59 5.22
N ALA A 23 -21.12 7.34 4.20
CA ALA A 23 -20.23 7.80 3.12
C ALA A 23 -19.19 8.86 3.56
N ASN A 24 -19.40 9.54 4.69
CA ASN A 24 -18.49 10.59 5.18
C ASN A 24 -17.33 10.09 6.05
N SER A 25 -17.27 8.82 6.41
CA SER A 25 -16.23 8.26 7.28
C SER A 25 -14.91 7.98 6.55
N PHE A 26 -14.90 7.96 5.22
CA PHE A 26 -13.69 7.71 4.44
C PHE A 26 -12.89 9.00 4.23
N LYS A 27 -11.92 9.29 5.10
CA LYS A 27 -10.79 10.17 4.75
C LYS A 27 -10.00 9.49 3.61
N LYS A 28 -10.50 9.65 2.39
CA LYS A 28 -9.94 9.06 1.18
C LYS A 28 -8.50 9.58 1.00
N LEU A 29 -7.53 8.69 1.18
CA LEU A 29 -6.15 9.01 0.84
C LEU A 29 -6.07 9.38 -0.64
N SER A 30 -5.46 10.52 -0.94
CA SER A 30 -5.28 11.01 -2.32
C SER A 30 -3.96 10.53 -2.91
N ILE A 31 -3.64 9.25 -2.77
CA ILE A 31 -2.40 8.67 -3.30
C ILE A 31 -2.38 8.84 -4.83
N PRO A 32 -1.33 9.40 -5.44
CA PRO A 32 -1.20 9.50 -6.88
C PRO A 32 -1.29 8.13 -7.58
N SER A 33 -1.82 8.12 -8.81
CA SER A 33 -1.85 6.90 -9.64
C SER A 33 -0.48 6.49 -10.15
N ASN A 34 0.48 7.43 -10.17
CA ASN A 34 1.85 7.22 -10.63
C ASN A 34 2.83 7.63 -9.53
N LEU A 35 3.78 6.76 -9.20
CA LEU A 35 4.87 7.05 -8.28
C LEU A 35 6.22 6.85 -8.96
N GLU A 36 7.08 7.84 -8.83
CA GLU A 36 8.45 7.77 -9.30
C GLU A 36 9.42 7.69 -8.12
N PHE A 37 10.29 6.67 -8.14
CA PHE A 37 11.36 6.48 -7.17
C PHE A 37 12.70 6.67 -7.86
N LYS A 38 13.58 7.43 -7.19
CA LYS A 38 14.95 7.64 -7.62
C LYS A 38 15.91 7.27 -6.49
N LEU A 39 16.79 6.33 -6.78
CA LEU A 39 17.94 5.99 -5.97
C LEU A 39 19.20 6.50 -6.68
N ASN A 40 20.21 6.90 -5.93
CA ASN A 40 21.53 7.14 -6.53
C ASN A 40 22.15 5.83 -7.03
N ASN A 41 23.18 5.92 -7.86
CA ASN A 41 23.80 4.75 -8.49
C ASN A 41 24.34 3.72 -7.48
N TYR A 42 24.88 4.17 -6.34
CA TYR A 42 25.38 3.27 -5.31
C TYR A 42 24.24 2.47 -4.67
N GLU A 43 23.21 3.16 -4.20
CA GLU A 43 22.04 2.53 -3.55
C GLU A 43 21.31 1.58 -4.51
N TYR A 44 21.12 1.99 -5.77
CA TYR A 44 20.48 1.17 -6.78
C TYR A 44 21.28 -0.11 -7.08
N ASN A 45 22.60 0.02 -7.23
CA ASN A 45 23.48 -1.14 -7.43
C ASN A 45 23.45 -2.09 -6.22
N GLN A 46 23.43 -1.56 -4.99
CA GLN A 46 23.33 -2.37 -3.78
C GLN A 46 21.98 -3.10 -3.71
N TYR A 47 20.90 -2.43 -4.10
CA TYR A 47 19.58 -3.03 -4.19
C TYR A 47 19.56 -4.19 -5.20
N LEU A 48 20.03 -3.98 -6.43
CA LEU A 48 20.09 -5.00 -7.46
C LEU A 48 20.94 -6.21 -7.06
N ARG A 49 22.14 -5.96 -6.53
CA ARG A 49 23.04 -7.05 -6.05
C ARG A 49 22.38 -7.89 -4.96
N ARG A 50 21.68 -7.25 -4.02
CA ARG A 50 20.96 -7.99 -2.97
C ARG A 50 19.80 -8.79 -3.54
N GLY A 51 19.06 -8.24 -4.47
CA GLY A 51 17.99 -8.95 -5.16
C GLY A 51 18.47 -10.17 -5.92
N MET A 52 19.57 -10.04 -6.70
CA MET A 52 20.19 -11.16 -7.42
C MET A 52 20.67 -12.26 -6.47
N ARG A 53 21.35 -11.88 -5.38
CA ARG A 53 21.81 -12.85 -4.38
C ARG A 53 20.66 -13.53 -3.66
N ALA A 54 19.57 -12.78 -3.34
CA ALA A 54 18.38 -13.34 -2.73
C ALA A 54 17.71 -14.37 -3.65
N PHE A 55 17.64 -14.07 -4.93
CA PHE A 55 17.12 -14.98 -5.93
C PHE A 55 17.97 -16.26 -6.03
N ALA A 56 19.30 -16.10 -6.22
CA ALA A 56 20.22 -17.24 -6.31
C ALA A 56 20.18 -18.13 -5.05
N ASP A 57 20.25 -17.52 -3.84
CA ASP A 57 20.14 -18.28 -2.59
C ASP A 57 18.82 -19.06 -2.48
N SER A 58 17.72 -18.47 -2.94
CA SER A 58 16.40 -19.12 -2.89
C SER A 58 16.28 -20.32 -3.83
N GLU A 59 17.02 -20.33 -4.93
CA GLU A 59 17.09 -21.48 -5.85
C GLU A 59 17.97 -22.61 -5.27
N ILE A 60 19.14 -22.26 -4.73
CA ILE A 60 20.09 -23.23 -4.18
C ILE A 60 19.52 -23.96 -2.97
N ASP A 61 18.92 -23.23 -2.04
CA ASP A 61 18.36 -23.80 -0.80
C ASP A 61 17.07 -24.59 -0.99
N GLY A 62 16.45 -24.55 -2.18
CA GLY A 62 15.15 -25.17 -2.47
C GLY A 62 13.97 -24.61 -1.63
N LYS A 63 14.27 -23.71 -0.66
CA LYS A 63 13.28 -23.17 0.29
C LYS A 63 12.43 -22.02 -0.26
N LYS A 64 12.76 -21.51 -1.43
CA LYS A 64 12.06 -20.39 -2.12
C LYS A 64 11.89 -19.11 -1.29
N ASN A 65 12.54 -19.00 -0.12
CA ASN A 65 12.38 -17.90 0.83
C ASN A 65 13.48 -16.84 0.71
N ILE A 66 13.07 -15.57 0.81
CA ILE A 66 13.99 -14.42 0.85
C ILE A 66 14.49 -14.22 2.28
N LYS A 67 15.77 -14.50 2.52
CA LYS A 67 16.40 -14.37 3.85
C LYS A 67 16.44 -12.89 4.30
N LYS A 68 16.29 -12.65 5.62
CA LYS A 68 16.32 -11.29 6.22
C LYS A 68 17.56 -10.48 5.86
N LYS A 69 18.74 -11.12 5.67
CA LYS A 69 20.01 -10.45 5.30
C LYS A 69 19.93 -9.65 4.00
N TYR A 70 18.97 -9.96 3.09
CA TYR A 70 18.76 -9.27 1.82
C TYR A 70 17.76 -8.11 1.91
N LYS A 71 16.95 -8.03 2.98
CA LYS A 71 15.92 -7.02 3.19
C LYS A 71 16.47 -5.76 3.87
N LYS A 72 17.65 -5.27 3.43
CA LYS A 72 18.27 -4.04 3.94
C LYS A 72 17.66 -2.81 3.26
N TRP A 73 17.56 -1.72 4.01
CA TRP A 73 17.09 -0.44 3.52
C TRP A 73 18.11 0.20 2.57
N ASN A 74 17.60 0.93 1.59
CA ASN A 74 18.33 1.80 0.66
C ASN A 74 17.72 3.19 0.73
N GLU A 75 18.55 4.22 0.68
CA GLU A 75 18.08 5.59 0.54
C GLU A 75 17.45 5.79 -0.83
N ALA A 76 16.29 6.46 -0.84
CA ALA A 76 15.53 6.74 -2.04
C ALA A 76 14.83 8.09 -1.93
N GLN A 77 14.37 8.59 -3.07
CA GLN A 77 13.54 9.77 -3.18
C GLN A 77 12.26 9.39 -3.94
N ILE A 78 11.12 9.89 -3.47
CA ILE A 78 9.88 9.87 -4.23
C ILE A 78 9.76 11.22 -4.92
N ILE A 79 9.70 11.21 -6.25
CA ILE A 79 9.60 12.41 -7.08
C ILE A 79 8.12 12.68 -7.35
N LEU A 80 7.63 13.84 -6.95
CA LEU A 80 6.33 14.39 -7.28
C LEU A 80 6.52 15.63 -8.16
N LYS A 81 5.46 16.08 -8.82
CA LYS A 81 5.54 17.27 -9.70
C LYS A 81 6.23 18.46 -9.04
N ASP A 82 5.83 18.75 -7.78
CA ASP A 82 6.21 19.99 -7.08
C ASP A 82 7.13 19.76 -5.89
N LYS A 83 7.41 18.50 -5.52
CA LYS A 83 8.29 18.20 -4.39
C LYS A 83 8.96 16.84 -4.51
N THR A 84 10.10 16.73 -3.80
CA THR A 84 10.80 15.47 -3.58
C THR A 84 10.70 15.09 -2.11
N ILE A 85 10.33 13.84 -1.84
CA ILE A 85 10.18 13.30 -0.49
C ILE A 85 11.29 12.28 -0.23
N LYS A 86 12.02 12.44 0.86
CA LYS A 86 13.02 11.47 1.31
C LYS A 86 12.33 10.21 1.81
N ALA A 87 12.80 9.08 1.34
CA ALA A 87 12.25 7.78 1.69
C ALA A 87 13.36 6.72 1.79
N LYS A 88 13.03 5.60 2.41
CA LYS A 88 13.84 4.39 2.36
C LYS A 88 13.03 3.28 1.73
N VAL A 89 13.69 2.49 0.89
CA VAL A 89 13.08 1.34 0.23
C VAL A 89 13.85 0.07 0.53
N ARG A 90 13.15 -1.05 0.62
CA ARG A 90 13.77 -2.36 0.72
C ARG A 90 12.91 -3.42 0.03
N ILE A 91 13.53 -4.53 -0.32
CA ILE A 91 12.81 -5.72 -0.82
C ILE A 91 11.78 -6.16 0.24
N MET A 92 10.55 -6.42 -0.22
CA MET A 92 9.43 -6.90 0.57
C MET A 92 9.04 -8.32 0.12
N GLY A 93 8.38 -9.05 1.02
CA GLY A 93 7.92 -10.42 0.78
C GLY A 93 8.86 -11.47 1.34
N ASP A 94 8.33 -12.67 1.56
CA ASP A 94 9.10 -13.80 2.11
C ASP A 94 9.43 -14.84 1.05
N TRP A 95 8.72 -14.85 -0.07
CA TRP A 95 8.89 -15.80 -1.16
C TRP A 95 9.58 -15.17 -2.37
N LYS A 96 10.26 -15.99 -3.18
CA LYS A 96 11.01 -15.56 -4.37
C LYS A 96 10.15 -14.92 -5.46
N ASP A 97 8.87 -15.17 -5.50
CA ASP A 97 7.90 -14.57 -6.44
C ASP A 97 7.82 -13.04 -6.31
N HIS A 98 8.23 -12.49 -5.15
CA HIS A 98 8.41 -11.05 -4.96
C HIS A 98 9.64 -10.47 -5.68
N LEU A 99 10.48 -11.31 -6.33
CA LEU A 99 11.71 -10.92 -7.02
C LEU A 99 11.57 -11.09 -8.53
N ARG A 100 11.27 -10.03 -9.25
CA ARG A 100 11.32 -9.93 -10.72
C ARG A 100 12.24 -8.79 -11.13
N LEU A 101 13.53 -8.94 -10.88
CA LEU A 101 14.51 -7.89 -11.09
C LEU A 101 14.46 -7.29 -12.51
N PRO A 102 14.58 -5.97 -12.64
CA PRO A 102 14.87 -4.97 -11.59
C PRO A 102 13.65 -4.61 -10.71
N MET A 103 12.47 -5.11 -11.03
CA MET A 103 11.23 -4.86 -10.30
C MET A 103 11.07 -5.90 -9.18
N THR A 104 10.76 -5.44 -7.98
CA THR A 104 10.43 -6.32 -6.84
C THR A 104 9.25 -5.75 -6.07
N SER A 105 8.64 -6.56 -5.21
CA SER A 105 7.81 -5.99 -4.17
C SER A 105 8.68 -5.18 -3.21
N LEU A 106 8.23 -3.97 -2.86
CA LEU A 106 8.97 -3.02 -2.04
C LEU A 106 8.23 -2.71 -0.74
N LYS A 107 8.97 -2.55 0.34
CA LYS A 107 8.54 -1.82 1.52
C LYS A 107 9.14 -0.43 1.49
N VAL A 108 8.30 0.58 1.70
CA VAL A 108 8.68 2.00 1.68
C VAL A 108 8.44 2.59 3.07
N LYS A 109 9.40 3.39 3.53
CA LYS A 109 9.31 4.20 4.76
C LYS A 109 9.63 5.64 4.39
N ILE A 110 8.74 6.56 4.75
CA ILE A 110 8.94 8.00 4.59
C ILE A 110 9.79 8.51 5.76
N GLU A 111 10.70 9.42 5.48
CA GLU A 111 11.56 10.04 6.49
C GLU A 111 11.09 11.48 6.77
N ASN A 112 10.94 11.81 8.04
CA ASN A 112 10.66 13.16 8.55
C ASN A 112 9.40 13.85 8.00
N ASP A 113 8.49 13.10 7.36
CA ASP A 113 7.24 13.63 6.77
C ASP A 113 6.22 12.48 6.63
N SER A 114 5.11 12.77 5.99
CA SER A 114 4.14 11.79 5.54
C SER A 114 3.91 11.91 4.03
N PHE A 115 3.58 10.79 3.41
CA PHE A 115 3.18 10.72 2.02
C PHE A 115 1.65 10.64 1.96
N PHE A 116 0.99 11.80 1.79
CA PHE A 116 -0.48 11.91 1.84
C PHE A 116 -1.11 11.27 3.11
N GLY A 117 -0.48 11.49 4.27
CA GLY A 117 -0.94 10.94 5.54
C GLY A 117 -0.51 9.49 5.81
N VAL A 118 0.42 8.96 5.04
CA VAL A 118 0.99 7.61 5.21
C VAL A 118 2.49 7.71 5.45
N THR A 119 3.00 7.07 6.49
CA THR A 119 4.45 7.06 6.81
C THR A 119 5.14 5.78 6.32
N ARG A 120 4.37 4.70 6.12
CA ARG A 120 4.86 3.41 5.60
C ARG A 120 3.84 2.78 4.69
N PHE A 121 4.31 2.20 3.59
CA PHE A 121 3.48 1.45 2.67
C PHE A 121 4.27 0.36 1.95
N ASN A 122 3.55 -0.53 1.32
CA ASN A 122 4.10 -1.60 0.52
C ASN A 122 3.67 -1.41 -0.94
N LEU A 123 4.55 -1.80 -1.85
CA LEU A 123 4.28 -1.91 -3.28
C LEU A 123 4.45 -3.39 -3.65
N PHE A 124 3.36 -4.09 -3.85
CA PHE A 124 3.42 -5.49 -4.21
C PHE A 124 3.38 -5.68 -5.72
N LEU A 125 4.14 -6.63 -6.22
CA LEU A 125 3.93 -7.13 -7.58
C LEU A 125 2.55 -7.80 -7.63
N PRO A 126 1.66 -7.49 -8.58
CA PRO A 126 0.26 -7.89 -8.54
C PRO A 126 0.04 -9.40 -8.39
N HIS A 127 0.83 -10.22 -9.10
CA HIS A 127 0.72 -11.68 -9.04
C HIS A 127 1.02 -12.29 -7.65
N THR A 128 1.74 -11.56 -6.77
CA THR A 128 2.01 -12.00 -5.38
C THR A 128 0.81 -11.79 -4.45
N ARG A 129 -0.22 -11.12 -4.93
CA ARG A 129 -1.44 -10.75 -4.19
C ARG A 129 -2.72 -11.10 -4.95
N ASN A 130 -2.63 -12.15 -5.77
CA ASN A 130 -3.76 -12.60 -6.58
C ASN A 130 -4.35 -11.47 -7.46
N ASN A 131 -3.47 -10.62 -7.98
CA ASN A 131 -3.77 -9.48 -8.86
C ASN A 131 -4.77 -8.49 -8.24
N GLU A 132 -5.87 -8.19 -8.93
CA GLU A 132 -6.88 -7.21 -8.51
C GLU A 132 -7.71 -7.65 -7.29
N ASN A 133 -7.68 -8.91 -6.90
CA ASN A 133 -8.51 -9.42 -5.80
C ASN A 133 -8.19 -8.75 -4.46
N GLU A 134 -6.92 -8.46 -4.17
CA GLU A 134 -6.52 -7.71 -2.96
C GLU A 134 -7.18 -6.31 -2.93
N VAL A 135 -7.19 -5.63 -4.07
CA VAL A 135 -7.81 -4.30 -4.21
C VAL A 135 -9.33 -4.40 -4.09
N PHE A 136 -9.94 -5.40 -4.72
CA PHE A 136 -11.38 -5.62 -4.66
C PHE A 136 -11.85 -5.87 -3.22
N TRP A 137 -11.19 -6.77 -2.49
CA TRP A 137 -11.57 -7.06 -1.10
C TRP A 137 -11.36 -5.87 -0.17
N SER A 138 -10.27 -5.11 -0.35
CA SER A 138 -10.05 -3.88 0.40
C SER A 138 -11.17 -2.86 0.16
N LEU A 139 -11.59 -2.68 -1.10
CA LEU A 139 -12.70 -1.78 -1.45
C LEU A 139 -14.03 -2.26 -0.88
N LEU A 140 -14.33 -3.56 -0.97
CA LEU A 140 -15.55 -4.15 -0.45
C LEU A 140 -15.66 -3.99 1.07
N LEU A 141 -14.60 -4.34 1.81
CA LEU A 141 -14.58 -4.18 3.26
C LEU A 141 -14.75 -2.72 3.67
N SER A 142 -14.10 -1.85 2.94
CA SER A 142 -14.22 -0.42 3.09
C SER A 142 -15.66 0.09 2.85
N TYR A 143 -16.31 -0.41 1.82
CA TYR A 143 -17.72 -0.09 1.54
C TYR A 143 -18.65 -0.60 2.65
N LEU A 144 -18.30 -1.69 3.30
CA LEU A 144 -19.03 -2.27 4.43
C LEU A 144 -18.64 -1.66 5.80
N ASP A 145 -17.90 -0.54 5.80
CA ASP A 145 -17.49 0.21 6.99
C ASP A 145 -16.51 -0.58 7.92
N TYR A 146 -15.85 -1.62 7.39
CA TYR A 146 -14.79 -2.30 8.13
C TYR A 146 -13.47 -1.56 8.01
N PRO A 147 -12.71 -1.40 9.11
CA PRO A 147 -11.36 -0.88 9.05
C PRO A 147 -10.47 -1.74 8.15
N THR A 148 -10.01 -1.17 7.06
CA THR A 148 -9.16 -1.86 6.09
C THR A 148 -8.01 -0.98 5.63
N LEU A 149 -6.88 -1.60 5.32
CA LEU A 149 -5.72 -0.90 4.78
C LEU A 149 -6.07 -0.32 3.41
N TYR A 150 -5.74 0.96 3.21
CA TYR A 150 -5.93 1.58 1.91
C TYR A 150 -5.10 0.86 0.86
N THR A 151 -5.77 0.32 -0.14
CA THR A 151 -5.17 -0.53 -1.17
C THR A 151 -5.66 -0.10 -2.54
N ARG A 152 -4.75 0.07 -3.49
CA ARG A 152 -5.08 0.39 -4.89
C ARG A 152 -3.99 -0.03 -5.87
N MET A 153 -4.37 -0.18 -7.13
CA MET A 153 -3.42 -0.35 -8.23
C MET A 153 -2.82 0.99 -8.62
N ILE A 154 -1.49 1.04 -8.81
CA ILE A 154 -0.75 2.22 -9.27
C ILE A 154 0.31 1.83 -10.29
N GLU A 155 0.78 2.82 -11.05
CA GLU A 155 1.99 2.73 -11.88
C GLU A 155 3.21 3.17 -11.05
N VAL A 156 4.30 2.42 -11.16
CA VAL A 156 5.57 2.73 -10.49
C VAL A 156 6.66 2.88 -11.52
N ASN A 157 7.44 3.96 -11.41
CA ASN A 157 8.70 4.14 -12.10
C ASN A 157 9.83 4.02 -11.06
N PHE A 158 10.58 2.92 -11.07
CA PHE A 158 11.68 2.67 -10.15
C PHE A 158 13.02 2.75 -10.89
N ASN A 159 13.73 3.89 -10.75
CA ASN A 159 14.97 4.18 -11.49
C ASN A 159 14.84 3.91 -13.01
N GLY A 160 13.76 4.37 -13.64
CA GLY A 160 13.50 4.18 -15.07
C GLY A 160 12.75 2.90 -15.43
N ASN A 161 12.61 1.94 -14.52
CA ASN A 161 11.85 0.72 -14.75
C ASN A 161 10.38 0.92 -14.37
N ARG A 162 9.48 0.82 -15.35
CA ARG A 162 8.05 1.02 -15.17
C ARG A 162 7.31 -0.30 -14.98
N TYR A 163 6.43 -0.37 -13.99
CA TYR A 163 5.57 -1.53 -13.74
C TYR A 163 4.33 -1.14 -12.95
N ARG A 164 3.31 -1.98 -12.99
CA ARG A 164 2.13 -1.87 -12.13
C ARG A 164 2.41 -2.50 -10.78
N ALA A 165 1.96 -1.86 -9.73
CA ALA A 165 2.06 -2.37 -8.36
C ALA A 165 0.75 -2.18 -7.59
N ILE A 166 0.52 -3.02 -6.62
CA ILE A 166 -0.50 -2.79 -5.61
C ILE A 166 0.12 -1.96 -4.50
N PHE A 167 -0.30 -0.71 -4.39
CA PHE A 167 -0.04 0.11 -3.22
C PHE A 167 -0.92 -0.37 -2.08
N GLN A 168 -0.31 -0.64 -0.92
CA GLN A 168 -1.03 -0.92 0.31
C GLN A 168 -0.35 -0.19 1.46
N GLU A 169 -1.10 0.63 2.20
CA GLU A 169 -0.56 1.24 3.40
C GLU A 169 -0.15 0.17 4.43
N ASP A 170 0.81 0.49 5.28
CA ASP A 170 1.15 -0.40 6.42
C ASP A 170 0.22 -0.05 7.59
N ALA A 171 -0.11 -1.03 8.42
CA ALA A 171 -0.86 -0.80 9.65
C ALA A 171 0.03 -0.04 10.65
N THR A 172 -0.10 1.27 10.68
CA THR A 172 0.65 2.20 11.51
C THR A 172 -0.31 3.01 12.39
N LYS A 173 0.24 3.89 13.22
CA LYS A 173 -0.56 4.80 14.05
C LYS A 173 -1.52 5.65 13.19
N GLU A 174 -1.06 6.16 12.06
CA GLU A 174 -1.85 6.98 11.15
C GLU A 174 -3.07 6.21 10.59
N PHE A 175 -2.92 4.90 10.36
CA PHE A 175 -4.03 4.04 10.00
C PHE A 175 -5.08 3.95 11.12
N LEU A 176 -4.65 3.77 12.37
CA LEU A 176 -5.54 3.71 13.53
C LEU A 176 -6.29 5.04 13.72
N GLU A 177 -5.55 6.14 13.72
CA GLU A 177 -6.13 7.49 13.88
C GLU A 177 -7.16 7.81 12.78
N ARG A 178 -6.85 7.46 11.53
CA ARG A 178 -7.76 7.70 10.41
C ARG A 178 -9.06 6.88 10.51
N ASN A 179 -8.99 5.70 11.09
CA ASN A 179 -10.15 4.83 11.29
C ASN A 179 -10.81 5.00 12.68
N ASN A 180 -10.42 6.02 13.44
CA ASN A 180 -10.90 6.27 14.81
C ASN A 180 -10.73 5.05 15.73
N LEU A 181 -9.65 4.30 15.55
CA LEU A 181 -9.32 3.15 16.37
C LEU A 181 -8.38 3.56 17.50
N THR A 182 -8.57 2.96 18.68
CA THR A 182 -7.67 3.16 19.81
C THR A 182 -6.30 2.54 19.52
N GLU A 183 -5.22 3.15 20.02
CA GLU A 183 -3.88 2.54 19.96
C GLU A 183 -3.87 1.24 20.76
N THR A 184 -3.92 0.13 20.03
CA THR A 184 -3.80 -1.23 20.58
C THR A 184 -2.69 -1.97 19.83
N VAL A 185 -2.35 -3.16 20.34
CA VAL A 185 -1.38 -4.02 19.66
C VAL A 185 -1.95 -4.46 18.31
N ILE A 186 -1.30 -4.05 17.22
CA ILE A 186 -1.62 -4.55 15.88
C ILE A 186 -0.95 -5.92 15.74
N LEU A 187 -1.75 -6.98 15.79
CA LEU A 187 -1.28 -8.33 15.47
C LEU A 187 -1.09 -8.44 13.95
N LYS A 188 0.10 -8.89 13.55
CA LYS A 188 0.47 -9.11 12.13
C LYS A 188 0.60 -10.60 11.86
#